data_f86bbc92acfde3383adb2621f923af13
#
_entry.id   f86bbc92acfde3383adb2621f923af13
#
_cell.length_a   1.000
_cell.length_b   1.000
_cell.length_c   1.000
_cell.angle_alpha   90.00
_cell.angle_beta   90.00
_cell.angle_gamma   90.00
#
_symmetry.space_group_name_H-M   'P 1'
#
loop_
_entity.id
_entity.type
_entity.pdbx_description
1 polymer ?
#
loop_
_entity_poly.entity_id
_entity_poly.type
_entity_poly.pdbx_seq_one_letter_code
_entity_poly.pdbx_strand_id
1 'polypeptide(L)'
;MTPEMYERVRNFFVDAGLTTGFIVQMPAWNDTKKLTDAFIVFRPNGGTDILNDIGSDFYVLVDVISAKDKRRAAAEKAKELIEYATQNDVSDECLGLIQNRGGFPSPITTEEGRLVFRLQFMCVYGE
;
A
#
# COMPACT_ATOMS: atom_id res chain seq x y z
N MET A 1 8.99 15.54 13.80
CA MET A 1 7.89 15.59 12.84
C MET A 1 7.20 14.24 12.76
N THR A 2 5.90 14.25 12.78
CA THR A 2 5.12 13.01 12.70
C THR A 2 5.12 12.51 11.26
N PRO A 3 5.48 11.24 11.02
CA PRO A 3 5.42 10.69 9.66
C PRO A 3 4.00 10.70 9.11
N GLU A 4 3.87 10.91 7.81
CA GLU A 4 2.58 10.81 7.14
C GLU A 4 2.06 9.37 7.20
N MET A 5 0.75 9.20 7.11
CA MET A 5 0.16 7.87 7.24
C MET A 5 0.68 6.91 6.17
N TYR A 6 0.84 7.37 4.92
CA TYR A 6 1.36 6.48 3.87
C TYR A 6 2.80 6.03 4.16
N GLU A 7 3.59 6.86 4.86
CA GLU A 7 4.93 6.45 5.28
C GLU A 7 4.86 5.38 6.36
N ARG A 8 3.90 5.51 7.28
CA ARG A 8 3.70 4.51 8.33
C ARG A 8 3.26 3.18 7.75
N VAL A 9 2.38 3.21 6.75
CA VAL A 9 1.95 1.98 6.07
C VAL A 9 3.13 1.37 5.32
N ARG A 10 3.95 2.19 4.67
CA ARG A 10 5.16 1.68 4.02
C ARG A 10 6.05 0.96 5.02
N ASN A 11 6.31 1.59 6.16
CA ASN A 11 7.17 0.99 7.18
C ASN A 11 6.59 -0.30 7.72
N PHE A 12 5.28 -0.35 7.89
CA PHE A 12 4.56 -1.54 8.34
C PHE A 12 4.85 -2.74 7.43
N PHE A 13 4.77 -2.55 6.13
CA PHE A 13 5.01 -3.64 5.18
C PHE A 13 6.51 -3.88 4.94
N VAL A 14 7.33 -2.84 4.89
CA VAL A 14 8.77 -2.99 4.69
C VAL A 14 9.40 -3.74 5.87
N ASP A 15 9.03 -3.38 7.10
CA ASP A 15 9.57 -4.03 8.29
C ASP A 15 9.16 -5.50 8.38
N ALA A 16 8.04 -5.85 7.77
CA ALA A 16 7.59 -7.25 7.72
C ALA A 16 8.30 -8.04 6.61
N GLY A 17 9.14 -7.41 5.81
CA GLY A 17 9.86 -8.07 4.73
C GLY A 17 9.00 -8.37 3.50
N LEU A 18 7.86 -7.70 3.37
CA LEU A 18 6.91 -8.00 2.30
C LEU A 18 7.16 -7.24 1.00
N THR A 19 8.14 -6.36 0.96
CA THR A 19 8.41 -5.55 -0.24
C THR A 19 9.60 -6.04 -1.04
N THR A 20 10.20 -7.16 -0.65
CA THR A 20 11.36 -7.71 -1.35
C THR A 20 11.02 -8.03 -2.80
N GLY A 21 11.86 -7.60 -3.72
CA GLY A 21 11.66 -7.82 -5.15
C GLY A 21 10.86 -6.72 -5.83
N PHE A 22 10.41 -5.72 -5.09
CA PHE A 22 9.65 -4.60 -5.63
C PHE A 22 10.35 -3.30 -5.27
N ILE A 23 10.28 -2.32 -6.17
CA ILE A 23 10.79 -0.97 -5.91
C ILE A 23 9.73 -0.21 -5.14
N VAL A 24 10.09 0.24 -3.94
CA VAL A 24 9.16 0.98 -3.07
C VAL A 24 9.23 2.46 -3.39
N GLN A 25 8.09 3.06 -3.66
CA GLN A 25 8.01 4.50 -3.96
C GLN A 25 6.87 5.15 -3.20
N MET A 26 6.97 6.44 -2.99
CA MET A 26 5.93 7.28 -2.41
C MET A 26 6.27 8.75 -2.66
N PRO A 27 5.29 9.64 -2.75
CA PRO A 27 3.85 9.41 -2.65
C PRO A 27 3.21 9.11 -4.01
N ALA A 28 3.98 8.91 -5.05
CA ALA A 28 3.46 8.64 -6.38
C ALA A 28 4.41 7.73 -7.15
N TRP A 29 3.87 7.11 -8.18
CA TRP A 29 4.65 6.22 -9.03
C TRP A 29 5.55 7.03 -9.96
N ASN A 30 6.82 6.67 -9.96
CA ASN A 30 7.80 7.21 -10.89
C ASN A 30 8.36 6.04 -11.68
N ASP A 31 7.93 5.92 -12.94
CA ASP A 31 8.29 4.80 -13.80
C ASP A 31 9.77 4.87 -14.17
N THR A 32 10.51 3.79 -13.90
CA THR A 32 11.93 3.71 -14.25
C THR A 32 12.16 3.47 -15.74
N LYS A 33 11.07 3.22 -16.49
CA LYS A 33 11.11 2.88 -17.92
C LYS A 33 11.68 1.50 -18.20
N LYS A 34 11.88 0.69 -17.17
CA LYS A 34 12.33 -0.69 -17.33
C LYS A 34 11.15 -1.63 -17.12
N LEU A 35 10.78 -2.36 -18.15
CA LEU A 35 9.62 -3.24 -18.09
C LEU A 35 9.82 -4.44 -17.16
N THR A 36 11.05 -4.70 -16.76
CA THR A 36 11.38 -5.77 -15.82
C THR A 36 11.22 -5.33 -14.36
N ASP A 37 11.06 -4.04 -14.08
CA ASP A 37 10.89 -3.54 -12.72
C ASP A 37 9.45 -3.65 -12.28
N ALA A 38 9.26 -4.03 -11.02
CA ALA A 38 7.95 -4.06 -10.37
C ALA A 38 7.97 -3.08 -9.20
N PHE A 39 6.83 -2.52 -8.85
CA PHE A 39 6.74 -1.44 -7.87
C PHE A 39 5.67 -1.69 -6.83
N ILE A 40 5.89 -1.16 -5.64
CA ILE A 40 4.83 -0.98 -4.65
C ILE A 40 4.86 0.51 -4.29
N VAL A 41 3.76 1.20 -4.58
CA VAL A 41 3.67 2.66 -4.42
C VAL A 41 2.67 2.97 -3.31
N PHE A 42 3.12 3.70 -2.30
CA PHE A 42 2.28 4.10 -1.17
C PHE A 42 1.84 5.54 -1.37
N ARG A 43 0.53 5.77 -1.43
CA ARG A 43 -0.02 7.10 -1.73
C ARG A 43 -1.10 7.50 -0.74
N PRO A 44 -1.16 8.79 -0.39
CA PRO A 44 -2.27 9.27 0.43
C PRO A 44 -3.57 9.25 -0.39
N ASN A 45 -4.69 9.00 0.27
CA ASN A 45 -5.99 8.96 -0.38
C ASN A 45 -7.05 9.65 0.49
N GLY A 46 -6.66 10.71 1.18
CA GLY A 46 -7.60 11.48 1.98
C GLY A 46 -7.94 10.81 3.31
N GLY A 47 -9.08 11.16 3.84
CA GLY A 47 -9.55 10.69 5.14
C GLY A 47 -10.60 11.63 5.68
N THR A 48 -10.96 11.45 6.94
CA THR A 48 -11.89 12.36 7.60
C THR A 48 -11.15 13.60 8.09
N ASP A 49 -11.87 14.72 8.19
CA ASP A 49 -11.29 15.93 8.72
C ASP A 49 -10.92 15.74 10.19
N ILE A 50 -9.81 16.34 10.60
CA ILE A 50 -9.35 16.30 11.98
C ILE A 50 -10.01 17.47 12.70
N LEU A 51 -11.12 17.20 13.39
CA LEU A 51 -11.85 18.25 14.09
C LEU A 51 -11.48 18.36 15.56
N ASN A 52 -11.10 17.26 16.19
CA ASN A 52 -10.88 17.26 17.64
C ASN A 52 -9.95 16.14 18.12
N ASP A 53 -9.06 15.72 17.30
CA ASP A 53 -8.04 14.70 17.62
C ASP A 53 -8.61 13.33 17.98
N ILE A 54 -9.88 13.09 17.75
CA ILE A 54 -10.49 11.80 18.05
C ILE A 54 -10.94 11.12 16.79
N GLY A 55 -10.40 9.92 16.54
CA GLY A 55 -10.93 9.02 15.54
C GLY A 55 -10.84 9.48 14.10
N SER A 56 -9.78 10.18 13.76
CA SER A 56 -9.56 10.53 12.36
C SER A 56 -9.14 9.31 11.55
N ASP A 57 -9.89 9.02 10.49
CA ASP A 57 -9.56 7.94 9.56
C ASP A 57 -8.68 8.49 8.44
N PHE A 58 -7.66 7.73 8.09
CA PHE A 58 -6.78 8.07 6.99
C PHE A 58 -6.82 6.94 5.97
N TYR A 59 -6.95 7.30 4.72
CA TYR A 59 -6.96 6.30 3.64
C TYR A 59 -5.64 6.33 2.90
N VAL A 60 -5.07 5.15 2.68
CA VAL A 60 -3.82 4.99 1.95
C VAL A 60 -4.05 4.04 0.80
N LEU A 61 -3.63 4.43 -0.38
CA LEU A 61 -3.62 3.56 -1.54
C LEU A 61 -2.26 2.89 -1.63
N VAL A 62 -2.28 1.59 -1.86
CA VAL A 62 -1.06 0.83 -2.10
C VAL A 62 -1.21 0.20 -3.48
N ASP A 63 -0.49 0.73 -4.44
CA ASP A 63 -0.52 0.22 -5.80
C ASP A 63 0.60 -0.79 -5.99
N VAL A 64 0.24 -2.04 -6.28
CA VAL A 64 1.20 -3.07 -6.62
C VAL A 64 1.24 -3.15 -8.15
N ILE A 65 2.36 -2.74 -8.73
CA ILE A 65 2.53 -2.61 -10.17
C ILE A 65 3.47 -3.71 -10.65
N SER A 66 3.00 -4.54 -11.56
CA SER A 66 3.76 -5.68 -12.02
C SER A 66 4.86 -5.29 -13.01
N ALA A 67 5.89 -6.13 -13.10
CA ALA A 67 6.72 -6.16 -14.28
C ALA A 67 5.88 -6.73 -15.43
N LYS A 68 6.24 -6.43 -16.67
CA LYS A 68 5.46 -6.84 -17.83
C LYS A 68 5.29 -8.37 -17.89
N ASP A 69 6.35 -9.11 -17.62
CA ASP A 69 6.36 -10.56 -17.77
C ASP A 69 6.08 -11.31 -16.46
N LYS A 70 5.79 -10.58 -15.37
CA LYS A 70 5.58 -11.20 -14.05
C LYS A 70 4.30 -10.69 -13.40
N ARG A 71 3.22 -10.73 -14.15
CA ARG A 71 1.92 -10.24 -13.66
C ARG A 71 1.41 -11.04 -12.48
N ARG A 72 1.63 -12.35 -12.48
CA ARG A 72 1.18 -13.22 -11.40
C ARG A 72 1.86 -12.88 -10.07
N ALA A 73 3.14 -12.53 -10.13
CA ALA A 73 3.88 -12.17 -8.93
C ALA A 73 3.26 -10.96 -8.24
N ALA A 74 2.78 -9.98 -9.00
CA ALA A 74 2.12 -8.82 -8.44
C ALA A 74 0.76 -9.19 -7.82
N ALA A 75 0.00 -10.08 -8.47
CA ALA A 75 -1.27 -10.54 -7.91
C ALA A 75 -1.04 -11.26 -6.57
N GLU A 76 -0.05 -12.12 -6.52
CA GLU A 76 0.30 -12.83 -5.28
C GLU A 76 0.75 -11.87 -4.20
N LYS A 77 1.54 -10.86 -4.58
CA LYS A 77 1.99 -9.84 -3.62
C LYS A 77 0.81 -9.03 -3.07
N ALA A 78 -0.12 -8.64 -3.92
CA ALA A 78 -1.30 -7.90 -3.47
C ALA A 78 -2.11 -8.71 -2.46
N LYS A 79 -2.31 -10.00 -2.70
CA LYS A 79 -2.98 -10.87 -1.75
C LYS A 79 -2.22 -10.98 -0.44
N GLU A 80 -0.91 -11.10 -0.53
CA GLU A 80 -0.05 -11.24 0.65
C GLU A 80 -0.13 -10.00 1.53
N LEU A 81 -0.14 -8.81 0.92
CA LEU A 81 -0.26 -7.57 1.69
C LEU A 81 -1.61 -7.49 2.40
N ILE A 82 -2.69 -7.87 1.72
CA ILE A 82 -4.03 -7.87 2.31
C ILE A 82 -4.10 -8.85 3.48
N GLU A 83 -3.57 -10.05 3.31
CA GLU A 83 -3.58 -11.08 4.35
C GLU A 83 -2.77 -10.65 5.57
N TYR A 84 -1.59 -10.07 5.33
CA TYR A 84 -0.76 -9.59 6.42
C TYR A 84 -1.46 -8.49 7.22
N ALA A 85 -2.08 -7.54 6.55
CA ALA A 85 -2.81 -6.47 7.21
C ALA A 85 -4.00 -7.00 8.00
N THR A 86 -4.70 -8.00 7.45
CA THR A 86 -5.85 -8.62 8.13
C THR A 86 -5.41 -9.35 9.39
N GLN A 87 -4.27 -10.03 9.36
CA GLN A 87 -3.75 -10.78 10.50
C GLN A 87 -3.08 -9.89 11.53
N ASN A 88 -2.68 -8.68 11.15
CA ASN A 88 -1.97 -7.75 12.02
C ASN A 88 -2.66 -6.38 12.03
N ASP A 89 -3.98 -6.40 12.12
CA ASP A 89 -4.80 -5.19 12.00
C ASP A 89 -4.57 -4.19 13.13
N VAL A 90 -4.12 -4.64 14.29
CA VAL A 90 -3.69 -3.76 15.37
C VAL A 90 -2.16 -3.81 15.38
N SER A 91 -1.56 -2.75 14.91
CA SER A 91 -0.13 -2.71 14.68
C SER A 91 0.63 -2.09 15.84
N ASP A 92 1.82 -1.61 15.57
CA ASP A 92 2.69 -1.01 16.56
C ASP A 92 2.26 0.43 16.90
N GLU A 93 3.08 1.09 17.72
CA GLU A 93 2.83 2.45 18.16
C GLU A 93 2.62 3.45 17.04
N CYS A 94 3.28 3.24 15.91
CA CYS A 94 3.23 4.22 14.84
C CYS A 94 1.94 4.15 14.03
N LEU A 95 1.48 2.94 13.74
CA LEU A 95 0.35 2.78 12.84
C LEU A 95 -0.99 2.63 13.54
N GLY A 96 -1.01 1.93 14.69
CA GLY A 96 -2.25 1.68 15.41
C GLY A 96 -3.13 0.65 14.72
N LEU A 97 -4.10 1.11 13.93
CA LEU A 97 -5.04 0.23 13.25
C LEU A 97 -4.88 0.34 11.74
N ILE A 98 -4.94 -0.80 11.05
CA ILE A 98 -4.97 -0.85 9.60
C ILE A 98 -6.01 -1.88 9.15
N GLN A 99 -6.86 -1.51 8.22
CA GLN A 99 -7.89 -2.40 7.67
C GLN A 99 -7.94 -2.27 6.16
N ASN A 100 -7.96 -3.40 5.47
CA ASN A 100 -8.16 -3.39 4.03
C ASN A 100 -9.62 -3.07 3.71
N ARG A 101 -9.82 -2.21 2.73
CA ARG A 101 -11.14 -1.85 2.24
C ARG A 101 -11.26 -2.29 0.80
N GLY A 102 -12.35 -2.97 0.47
CA GLY A 102 -12.64 -3.39 -0.89
C GLY A 102 -12.08 -4.75 -1.30
N GLY A 103 -11.28 -5.38 -0.45
CA GLY A 103 -10.74 -6.70 -0.72
C GLY A 103 -9.73 -6.72 -1.86
N PHE A 104 -9.63 -7.85 -2.54
CA PHE A 104 -8.70 -8.01 -3.65
C PHE A 104 -9.30 -7.36 -4.90
N PRO A 105 -8.64 -6.34 -5.46
CA PRO A 105 -9.22 -5.56 -6.55
C PRO A 105 -9.05 -6.22 -7.92
N SER A 106 -9.85 -5.79 -8.87
CA SER A 106 -9.62 -6.11 -10.27
C SER A 106 -8.42 -5.29 -10.75
N PRO A 107 -7.48 -5.89 -11.45
CA PRO A 107 -6.30 -5.16 -11.91
C PRO A 107 -6.62 -4.23 -13.06
N ILE A 108 -5.86 -3.15 -13.13
CA ILE A 108 -5.90 -2.20 -14.25
C ILE A 108 -4.69 -2.52 -15.13
N THR A 109 -4.90 -2.63 -16.44
CA THR A 109 -3.81 -2.91 -17.37
C THR A 109 -3.28 -1.58 -17.92
N THR A 110 -1.97 -1.39 -17.86
CA THR A 110 -1.34 -0.22 -18.45
C THR A 110 -1.09 -0.46 -19.94
N GLU A 111 -0.79 0.62 -20.67
CA GLU A 111 -0.48 0.52 -22.10
C GLU A 111 0.73 -0.39 -22.36
N GLU A 112 1.64 -0.44 -21.42
CA GLU A 112 2.85 -1.27 -21.54
C GLU A 112 2.62 -2.74 -21.22
N GLY A 113 1.42 -3.10 -20.76
CA GLY A 113 1.11 -4.47 -20.40
C GLY A 113 1.37 -4.82 -18.95
N ARG A 114 1.61 -3.83 -18.09
CA ARG A 114 1.72 -4.04 -16.66
C ARG A 114 0.33 -4.16 -16.05
N LEU A 115 0.20 -4.89 -14.95
CA LEU A 115 -1.02 -4.88 -14.15
C LEU A 115 -0.80 -4.03 -12.91
N VAL A 116 -1.81 -3.25 -12.56
CA VAL A 116 -1.81 -2.44 -11.35
C VAL A 116 -2.92 -2.92 -10.44
N PHE A 117 -2.55 -3.37 -9.25
CA PHE A 117 -3.52 -3.76 -8.22
C PHE A 117 -3.56 -2.65 -7.19
N ARG A 118 -4.66 -1.92 -7.16
CA ARG A 118 -4.82 -0.77 -6.27
C ARG A 118 -5.53 -1.18 -5.00
N LEU A 119 -4.77 -1.35 -3.93
CA LEU A 119 -5.30 -1.71 -2.63
C LEU A 119 -5.63 -0.44 -1.85
N GLN A 120 -6.72 -0.49 -1.09
CA GLN A 120 -7.09 0.63 -0.22
C GLN A 120 -7.08 0.17 1.23
N PHE A 121 -6.46 0.95 2.08
CA PHE A 121 -6.41 0.67 3.51
C PHE A 121 -6.93 1.87 4.28
N MET A 122 -7.75 1.59 5.29
CA MET A 122 -8.18 2.59 6.25
C MET A 122 -7.28 2.46 7.48
N CYS A 123 -6.72 3.56 7.92
CA CYS A 123 -5.72 3.57 8.98
C CYS A 123 -6.07 4.59 10.06
N VAL A 124 -5.67 4.27 11.29
CA VAL A 124 -5.80 5.17 12.42
C VAL A 124 -4.43 5.25 13.10
N TYR A 125 -4.04 6.43 13.54
CA TYR A 125 -2.76 6.59 14.22
C TYR A 125 -2.71 5.79 15.52
N GLY A 126 -1.57 5.16 15.76
CA GLY A 126 -1.23 4.62 17.06
C GLY A 126 -0.70 5.71 17.97
N GLU A 127 -0.67 5.44 19.23
CA GLU A 127 -0.15 6.39 20.21
C GLU A 127 1.34 6.38 20.38
#